data_c2bda59a3242722665e35b21bdcf7027
#
_entry.id   c2bda59a3242722665e35b21bdcf7027
#
_cell.length_a   1.000
_cell.length_b   1.000
_cell.length_c   1.000
_cell.angle_alpha   90.00
_cell.angle_beta   90.00
_cell.angle_gamma   90.00
#
_symmetry.space_group_name_H-M   'P 1'
#
loop_
_entity.id
_entity.type
_entity.pdbx_description
1 polymer ?
#
loop_
_entity_poly.entity_id
_entity_poly.type
_entity_poly.pdbx_seq_one_letter_code
_entity_poly.pdbx_strand_id
1 'polypeptide(L)'
;LSIQDVAALVQPSVVAITTEQMVSTNTWFGGSYVQSGAGSGVIISQDGYIVTCAHVVSGANNITVQLADGTEYTATVVGQDSTSDVAVLKIEATGLTPAVIGDSDSLAVGETTIAVGNPLGTLSNTVTNGIVSALNREVTVQGNDMNLIQTSASISPGNSGGGLFNGQGELIGIVNAKSGSTTNTGEATNAEGLGFAIPINTAM
;
A
#
# COMPACT_ATOMS: atom_id res chain seq x y z
N LEU A 1 -5.14 -21.24 -8.47
CA LEU A 1 -5.76 -20.97 -7.17
C LEU A 1 -7.05 -20.18 -7.36
N SER A 2 -8.03 -20.43 -6.50
CA SER A 2 -9.22 -19.57 -6.43
C SER A 2 -8.88 -18.23 -5.76
N ILE A 3 -9.76 -17.23 -5.93
CA ILE A 3 -9.61 -15.95 -5.20
C ILE A 3 -9.57 -16.20 -3.69
N GLN A 4 -10.40 -17.12 -3.20
CA GLN A 4 -10.42 -17.49 -1.78
C GLN A 4 -9.09 -18.10 -1.31
N ASP A 5 -8.49 -18.97 -2.13
CA ASP A 5 -7.19 -19.58 -1.79
C ASP A 5 -6.08 -18.54 -1.74
N VAL A 6 -6.05 -17.62 -2.72
CA VAL A 6 -5.06 -16.54 -2.75
C VAL A 6 -5.26 -15.61 -1.55
N ALA A 7 -6.48 -15.21 -1.25
CA ALA A 7 -6.76 -14.37 -0.08
C ALA A 7 -6.24 -15.01 1.21
N ALA A 8 -6.52 -16.28 1.44
CA ALA A 8 -6.03 -17.01 2.61
C ALA A 8 -4.50 -17.09 2.66
N LEU A 9 -3.86 -17.24 1.50
CA LEU A 9 -2.40 -17.33 1.39
C LEU A 9 -1.71 -16.00 1.72
N VAL A 10 -2.25 -14.88 1.24
CA VAL A 10 -1.56 -13.56 1.29
C VAL A 10 -1.95 -12.71 2.50
N GLN A 11 -3.11 -12.92 3.10
CA GLN A 11 -3.57 -12.13 4.25
C GLN A 11 -2.55 -12.07 5.41
N PRO A 12 -1.84 -13.14 5.77
CA PRO A 12 -0.82 -13.07 6.84
C PRO A 12 0.35 -12.14 6.53
N SER A 13 0.56 -11.80 5.26
CA SER A 13 1.64 -10.89 4.83
C SER A 13 1.23 -9.43 4.80
N VAL A 14 -0.05 -9.11 4.98
CA VAL A 14 -0.58 -7.76 4.91
C VAL A 14 -0.84 -7.22 6.32
N VAL A 15 -0.37 -6.01 6.57
CA VAL A 15 -0.43 -5.36 7.89
C VAL A 15 -1.19 -4.06 7.82
N ALA A 16 -1.78 -3.65 8.96
CA ALA A 16 -2.30 -2.31 9.16
C ALA A 16 -1.19 -1.38 9.63
N ILE A 17 -1.20 -0.16 9.14
CA ILE A 17 -0.28 0.89 9.56
C ILE A 17 -1.10 2.05 10.09
N THR A 18 -0.84 2.46 11.32
CA THR A 18 -1.38 3.68 11.91
C THR A 18 -0.25 4.64 12.23
N THR A 19 -0.49 5.91 11.99
CA THR A 19 0.51 6.96 12.18
C THR A 19 -0.04 8.07 13.05
N GLU A 20 0.84 8.70 13.81
CA GLU A 20 0.56 9.89 14.57
C GLU A 20 1.57 10.98 14.22
N GLN A 21 1.09 12.17 13.97
CA GLN A 21 1.91 13.34 13.66
C GLN A 21 1.53 14.50 14.57
N MET A 22 2.52 15.12 15.19
CA MET A 22 2.33 16.37 15.93
C MET A 22 2.27 17.53 14.94
N VAL A 23 1.14 18.22 14.89
CA VAL A 23 0.96 19.42 14.07
C VAL A 23 0.91 20.65 14.97
N SER A 24 1.85 21.57 14.75
CA SER A 24 1.85 22.86 15.45
C SER A 24 0.99 23.87 14.69
N THR A 25 0.04 24.49 15.36
CA THR A 25 -0.74 25.59 14.79
C THR A 25 -0.02 26.91 15.02
N ASN A 26 0.23 27.67 13.95
CA ASN A 26 0.77 29.03 14.00
C ASN A 26 -0.31 30.05 14.40
N THR A 27 -1.08 29.76 15.41
CA THR A 27 -2.03 30.72 15.97
C THR A 27 -1.37 31.47 17.12
N TRP A 28 -1.75 32.74 17.34
CA TRP A 28 -1.26 33.59 18.41
C TRP A 28 -1.32 32.93 19.80
N PHE A 29 -2.17 31.93 19.98
CA PHE A 29 -2.33 31.16 21.22
C PHE A 29 -1.57 29.83 21.23
N GLY A 30 -0.76 29.52 20.22
CA GLY A 30 0.15 28.38 20.16
C GLY A 30 -0.47 27.08 20.65
N GLY A 31 -1.08 26.30 19.77
CA GLY A 31 -1.57 24.94 20.07
C GLY A 31 -0.88 23.92 19.19
N SER A 32 -0.68 22.71 19.71
CA SER A 32 -0.35 21.52 18.91
C SER A 32 -1.45 20.49 19.06
N TYR A 33 -1.72 19.76 17.99
CA TYR A 33 -2.66 18.63 18.02
C TYR A 33 -2.03 17.41 17.36
N VAL A 34 -2.52 16.22 17.72
CA VAL A 34 -2.11 14.96 17.11
C VAL A 34 -3.02 14.66 15.94
N GLN A 35 -2.44 14.52 14.76
CA GLN A 35 -3.13 14.04 13.58
C GLN A 35 -2.82 12.57 13.38
N SER A 36 -3.85 11.75 13.25
CA SER A 36 -3.73 10.31 13.01
C SER A 36 -3.95 10.00 11.54
N GLY A 37 -3.19 9.05 11.02
CA GLY A 37 -3.36 8.50 9.68
C GLY A 37 -3.43 6.98 9.72
N ALA A 38 -3.93 6.39 8.65
CA ALA A 38 -4.02 4.94 8.49
C ALA A 38 -3.72 4.52 7.07
N GLY A 39 -3.16 3.35 6.92
CA GLY A 39 -2.87 2.69 5.64
C GLY A 39 -2.56 1.22 5.86
N SER A 40 -1.98 0.62 4.86
CA SER A 40 -1.59 -0.79 4.85
C SER A 40 -0.13 -0.95 4.46
N GLY A 41 0.41 -2.13 4.69
CA GLY A 41 1.75 -2.51 4.27
C GLY A 41 1.84 -4.00 3.97
N VAL A 42 2.96 -4.42 3.40
CA VAL A 42 3.23 -5.83 3.07
C VAL A 42 4.57 -6.25 3.66
N ILE A 43 4.55 -7.35 4.39
CA ILE A 43 5.77 -7.97 4.94
C ILE A 43 6.58 -8.56 3.79
N ILE A 44 7.85 -8.19 3.69
CA ILE A 44 8.76 -8.67 2.64
C ILE A 44 9.92 -9.52 3.17
N SER A 45 10.05 -9.64 4.49
CA SER A 45 11.06 -10.52 5.11
C SER A 45 10.55 -11.08 6.43
N GLN A 46 11.11 -12.22 6.84
CA GLN A 46 10.75 -12.88 8.11
C GLN A 46 11.18 -12.09 9.33
N ASP A 47 12.18 -11.22 9.22
CA ASP A 47 12.77 -10.44 10.30
C ASP A 47 12.18 -9.03 10.45
N GLY A 48 11.12 -8.70 9.68
CA GLY A 48 10.31 -7.52 9.97
C GLY A 48 10.43 -6.35 9.01
N TYR A 49 10.96 -6.52 7.81
CA TYR A 49 10.90 -5.48 6.78
C TYR A 49 9.52 -5.46 6.12
N ILE A 50 8.99 -4.25 5.97
CA ILE A 50 7.64 -4.00 5.45
C ILE A 50 7.73 -2.91 4.39
N VAL A 51 7.11 -3.14 3.23
CA VAL A 51 6.96 -2.14 2.18
C VAL A 51 5.58 -1.49 2.27
N THR A 52 5.52 -0.20 2.06
CA THR A 52 4.29 0.60 2.01
C THR A 52 4.46 1.80 1.09
N CYS A 53 3.45 2.65 0.97
CA CYS A 53 3.59 3.93 0.28
C CYS A 53 4.24 4.98 1.17
N ALA A 54 5.13 5.80 0.61
CA ALA A 54 5.79 6.88 1.35
C ALA A 54 4.78 7.88 1.94
N HIS A 55 3.70 8.19 1.21
CA HIS A 55 2.68 9.13 1.71
C HIS A 55 1.93 8.62 2.95
N VAL A 56 1.90 7.30 3.19
CA VAL A 56 1.28 6.71 4.39
C VAL A 56 2.05 7.11 5.65
N VAL A 57 3.36 7.17 5.57
CA VAL A 57 4.25 7.37 6.74
C VAL A 57 4.96 8.73 6.76
N SER A 58 4.82 9.52 5.71
CA SER A 58 5.49 10.82 5.60
C SER A 58 5.09 11.76 6.73
N GLY A 59 6.08 12.31 7.41
CA GLY A 59 5.87 13.25 8.52
C GLY A 59 5.40 12.63 9.83
N ALA A 60 5.24 11.29 9.90
CA ALA A 60 4.81 10.62 11.12
C ALA A 60 5.88 10.67 12.23
N ASN A 61 5.45 11.01 13.44
CA ASN A 61 6.30 10.92 14.63
C ASN A 61 6.30 9.51 15.23
N ASN A 62 5.15 8.84 15.18
CA ASN A 62 4.97 7.46 15.62
C ASN A 62 4.29 6.63 14.53
N ILE A 63 4.81 5.43 14.31
CA ILE A 63 4.27 4.47 13.35
C ILE A 63 4.02 3.17 14.10
N THR A 64 2.79 2.69 14.07
CA THR A 64 2.38 1.40 14.64
C THR A 64 1.97 0.47 13.52
N VAL A 65 2.52 -0.73 13.53
CA VAL A 65 2.20 -1.82 12.60
C VAL A 65 1.41 -2.88 13.37
N GLN A 66 0.24 -3.24 12.86
CA GLN A 66 -0.57 -4.33 13.41
C GLN A 66 -0.60 -5.48 12.41
N LEU A 67 -0.18 -6.66 12.88
CA LEU A 67 -0.22 -7.89 12.10
C LEU A 67 -1.66 -8.39 11.95
N ALA A 68 -1.85 -9.34 11.02
CA ALA A 68 -3.16 -9.96 10.79
C ALA A 68 -3.72 -10.67 12.03
N ASP A 69 -2.88 -11.13 12.95
CA ASP A 69 -3.27 -11.75 14.23
C ASP A 69 -3.60 -10.73 15.34
N GLY A 70 -3.47 -9.44 15.05
CA GLY A 70 -3.73 -8.35 16.01
C GLY A 70 -2.53 -7.90 16.82
N THR A 71 -1.37 -8.54 16.70
CA THR A 71 -0.14 -8.14 17.40
C THR A 71 0.37 -6.80 16.87
N GLU A 72 0.71 -5.88 17.76
CA GLU A 72 1.17 -4.53 17.42
C GLU A 72 2.68 -4.36 17.67
N TYR A 73 3.32 -3.63 16.79
CA TYR A 73 4.73 -3.26 16.87
C TYR A 73 4.93 -1.79 16.54
N THR A 74 5.87 -1.15 17.22
CA THR A 74 6.38 0.15 16.78
C THR A 74 7.33 -0.06 15.61
N ALA A 75 7.15 0.71 14.54
CA ALA A 75 7.99 0.63 13.34
C ALA A 75 8.89 1.85 13.21
N THR A 76 10.03 1.64 12.56
CA THR A 76 10.95 2.70 12.15
C THR A 76 11.03 2.75 10.63
N VAL A 77 11.21 3.94 10.06
CA VAL A 77 11.42 4.12 8.62
C VAL A 77 12.88 3.80 8.31
N VAL A 78 13.10 2.77 7.49
CA VAL A 78 14.44 2.42 6.98
C VAL A 78 14.84 3.33 5.84
N GLY A 79 13.89 3.63 4.96
CA GLY A 79 14.07 4.51 3.83
C GLY A 79 12.74 4.84 3.18
N GLN A 80 12.71 5.95 2.47
CA GLN A 80 11.54 6.37 1.70
C GLN A 80 11.96 7.20 0.50
N ASP A 81 11.16 7.10 -0.56
CA ASP A 81 11.30 7.90 -1.77
C ASP A 81 9.95 8.50 -2.15
N SER A 82 9.85 9.83 -2.09
CA SER A 82 8.61 10.54 -2.42
C SER A 82 8.30 10.53 -3.91
N THR A 83 9.29 10.36 -4.77
CA THR A 83 9.10 10.33 -6.24
C THR A 83 8.40 9.06 -6.68
N SER A 84 8.85 7.90 -6.19
CA SER A 84 8.20 6.61 -6.45
C SER A 84 7.08 6.28 -5.46
N ASP A 85 6.94 7.09 -4.41
CA ASP A 85 5.97 6.90 -3.32
C ASP A 85 6.12 5.56 -2.58
N VAL A 86 7.35 5.10 -2.39
CA VAL A 86 7.67 3.85 -1.69
C VAL A 86 8.38 4.15 -0.38
N ALA A 87 8.02 3.42 0.67
CA ALA A 87 8.72 3.43 1.94
C ALA A 87 8.97 2.01 2.44
N VAL A 88 10.05 1.82 3.15
CA VAL A 88 10.38 0.56 3.83
C VAL A 88 10.44 0.83 5.32
N LEU A 89 9.72 0.01 6.07
CA LEU A 89 9.66 0.04 7.53
C LEU A 89 10.35 -1.19 8.12
N LYS A 90 10.76 -1.08 9.37
CA LYS A 90 11.31 -2.20 10.16
C LYS A 90 10.55 -2.31 11.47
N ILE A 91 10.12 -3.52 11.79
CA ILE A 91 9.61 -3.90 13.12
C ILE A 91 10.53 -4.96 13.72
N GLU A 92 10.63 -4.98 15.04
CA GLU A 92 11.41 -5.98 15.78
C GLU A 92 10.56 -7.24 16.05
N ALA A 93 10.35 -8.02 15.00
CA ALA A 93 9.61 -9.27 15.02
C ALA A 93 10.35 -10.33 14.20
N THR A 94 10.10 -11.60 14.53
CA THR A 94 10.68 -12.76 13.83
C THR A 94 9.58 -13.78 13.52
N GLY A 95 9.89 -14.71 12.62
CA GLY A 95 8.95 -15.76 12.24
C GLY A 95 7.74 -15.27 11.49
N LEU A 96 7.83 -14.11 10.85
CA LEU A 96 6.77 -13.53 10.04
C LEU A 96 6.60 -14.29 8.72
N THR A 97 5.44 -14.14 8.11
CA THR A 97 5.12 -14.70 6.79
C THR A 97 5.31 -13.61 5.72
N PRO A 98 6.44 -13.57 5.01
CA PRO A 98 6.64 -12.59 3.96
C PRO A 98 5.82 -12.95 2.72
N ALA A 99 5.43 -11.94 1.93
CA ALA A 99 4.86 -12.15 0.63
C ALA A 99 5.88 -12.75 -0.33
N VAL A 100 5.42 -13.59 -1.23
CA VAL A 100 6.23 -14.07 -2.36
C VAL A 100 6.27 -12.94 -3.39
N ILE A 101 7.47 -12.50 -3.74
CA ILE A 101 7.66 -11.43 -4.72
C ILE A 101 7.51 -11.97 -6.12
N GLY A 102 6.58 -11.39 -6.88
CA GLY A 102 6.38 -11.70 -8.30
C GLY A 102 7.25 -10.82 -9.20
N ASP A 103 6.97 -10.89 -10.50
CA ASP A 103 7.64 -10.10 -11.52
C ASP A 103 6.63 -9.21 -12.24
N SER A 104 6.63 -7.92 -11.96
CA SER A 104 5.71 -6.97 -12.57
C SER A 104 6.02 -6.68 -14.05
N ASP A 105 7.23 -6.98 -14.52
CA ASP A 105 7.60 -6.81 -15.93
C ASP A 105 7.00 -7.91 -16.83
N SER A 106 6.61 -9.05 -16.23
CA SER A 106 6.00 -10.18 -16.96
C SER A 106 4.47 -10.11 -17.05
N LEU A 107 3.84 -9.10 -16.47
CA LEU A 107 2.38 -8.97 -16.45
C LEU A 107 1.79 -8.73 -17.84
N ALA A 108 0.59 -9.27 -18.05
CA ALA A 108 -0.22 -9.02 -19.24
C ALA A 108 -1.59 -8.44 -18.86
N VAL A 109 -2.12 -7.57 -19.72
CA VAL A 109 -3.48 -7.04 -19.58
C VAL A 109 -4.46 -8.20 -19.58
N GLY A 110 -5.41 -8.19 -18.66
CA GLY A 110 -6.41 -9.25 -18.46
C GLY A 110 -6.04 -10.27 -17.38
N GLU A 111 -4.81 -10.26 -16.85
CA GLU A 111 -4.46 -11.14 -15.73
C GLU A 111 -5.24 -10.78 -14.47
N THR A 112 -5.59 -11.81 -13.69
CA THR A 112 -6.27 -11.64 -12.40
C THR A 112 -5.41 -10.84 -11.43
N THR A 113 -6.03 -9.86 -10.78
CA THR A 113 -5.43 -9.10 -9.68
C THR A 113 -6.27 -9.23 -8.42
N ILE A 114 -5.61 -9.28 -7.28
CA ILE A 114 -6.23 -9.35 -5.96
C ILE A 114 -5.57 -8.28 -5.10
N ALA A 115 -6.35 -7.27 -4.71
CA ALA A 115 -5.90 -6.20 -3.83
C ALA A 115 -6.24 -6.55 -2.38
N VAL A 116 -5.27 -6.48 -1.51
CA VAL A 116 -5.43 -6.78 -0.08
C VAL A 116 -4.87 -5.62 0.74
N GLY A 117 -5.73 -5.07 1.57
CA GLY A 117 -5.37 -4.05 2.55
C GLY A 117 -5.91 -4.40 3.93
N ASN A 118 -5.41 -3.74 4.94
CA ASN A 118 -5.90 -3.86 6.30
C ASN A 118 -6.25 -2.47 6.85
N PRO A 119 -7.38 -1.91 6.38
CA PRO A 119 -7.76 -0.55 6.70
C PRO A 119 -8.17 -0.41 8.12
N LEU A 120 -7.61 -0.10 9.09
CA LEU A 120 -8.02 0.16 10.49
C LEU A 120 -7.58 -0.91 11.50
N GLY A 121 -6.96 -2.02 11.10
CA GLY A 121 -6.46 -3.03 12.03
C GLY A 121 -7.50 -3.74 12.91
N THR A 122 -8.71 -3.23 12.95
CA THR A 122 -9.82 -3.76 13.77
C THR A 122 -10.75 -4.66 12.99
N LEU A 123 -10.73 -4.56 11.69
CA LEU A 123 -11.49 -5.41 10.78
C LEU A 123 -10.49 -6.32 10.07
N SER A 124 -10.87 -7.56 9.85
CA SER A 124 -10.13 -8.48 9.00
C SER A 124 -9.76 -7.81 7.67
N ASN A 125 -8.64 -8.21 7.09
CA ASN A 125 -8.15 -7.71 5.81
C ASN A 125 -9.28 -7.58 4.79
N THR A 126 -9.31 -6.44 4.09
CA THR A 126 -10.23 -6.22 2.99
C THR A 126 -9.61 -6.74 1.70
N VAL A 127 -10.35 -7.59 1.00
CA VAL A 127 -9.92 -8.21 -0.26
C VAL A 127 -10.85 -7.78 -1.37
N THR A 128 -10.29 -7.26 -2.45
CA THR A 128 -11.02 -6.99 -3.70
C THR A 128 -10.28 -7.63 -4.86
N ASN A 129 -10.98 -7.92 -5.95
CA ASN A 129 -10.37 -8.52 -7.13
C ASN A 129 -10.79 -7.83 -8.41
N GLY A 130 -9.98 -7.98 -9.42
CA GLY A 130 -10.20 -7.46 -10.75
C GLY A 130 -9.19 -8.05 -11.71
N ILE A 131 -8.81 -7.26 -12.69
CA ILE A 131 -7.80 -7.62 -13.69
C ILE A 131 -6.77 -6.50 -13.83
N VAL A 132 -5.64 -6.80 -14.45
CA VAL A 132 -4.74 -5.80 -14.99
C VAL A 132 -5.46 -5.12 -16.15
N SER A 133 -5.83 -3.86 -15.98
CA SER A 133 -6.56 -3.07 -17.00
C SER A 133 -5.61 -2.39 -17.97
N ALA A 134 -4.45 -1.95 -17.50
CA ALA A 134 -3.38 -1.36 -18.32
C ALA A 134 -2.04 -1.49 -17.60
N LEU A 135 -0.97 -1.45 -18.37
CA LEU A 135 0.42 -1.47 -17.90
C LEU A 135 1.11 -0.17 -18.31
N ASN A 136 2.14 0.23 -17.53
CA ASN A 136 2.93 1.44 -17.79
C ASN A 136 2.06 2.68 -17.99
N ARG A 137 1.00 2.79 -17.21
CA ARG A 137 0.11 3.94 -17.25
C ARG A 137 0.81 5.12 -16.58
N GLU A 138 1.12 6.16 -17.34
CA GLU A 138 1.61 7.41 -16.79
C GLU A 138 0.49 8.14 -16.04
N VAL A 139 0.72 8.34 -14.74
CA VAL A 139 -0.22 9.00 -13.84
C VAL A 139 0.55 10.06 -13.06
N THR A 140 0.03 11.29 -13.07
CA THR A 140 0.58 12.35 -12.24
C THR A 140 -0.06 12.28 -10.85
N VAL A 141 0.76 11.97 -9.85
CA VAL A 141 0.33 11.88 -8.44
C VAL A 141 1.02 12.99 -7.66
N GLN A 142 0.26 14.00 -7.24
CA GLN A 142 0.76 15.19 -6.50
C GLN A 142 2.02 15.82 -7.14
N GLY A 143 1.99 16.00 -8.47
CA GLY A 143 3.07 16.63 -9.22
C GLY A 143 4.21 15.70 -9.63
N ASN A 144 4.16 14.42 -9.27
CA ASN A 144 5.13 13.42 -9.71
C ASN A 144 4.52 12.53 -10.80
N ASP A 145 5.20 12.38 -11.91
CA ASP A 145 4.81 11.46 -12.97
C ASP A 145 5.31 10.05 -12.62
N MET A 146 4.38 9.11 -12.57
CA MET A 146 4.64 7.72 -12.19
C MET A 146 4.11 6.77 -13.25
N ASN A 147 4.85 5.70 -13.52
CA ASN A 147 4.36 4.59 -14.34
C ASN A 147 3.74 3.52 -13.44
N LEU A 148 2.44 3.37 -13.53
CA LEU A 148 1.66 2.52 -12.63
C LEU A 148 0.96 1.39 -13.38
N ILE A 149 0.68 0.31 -12.64
CA ILE A 149 -0.27 -0.74 -13.06
C ILE A 149 -1.66 -0.20 -12.81
N GLN A 150 -2.53 -0.26 -13.82
CA GLN A 150 -3.95 0.00 -13.66
C GLN A 150 -4.70 -1.30 -13.44
N THR A 151 -5.58 -1.33 -12.44
CA THR A 151 -6.42 -2.49 -12.13
C THR A 151 -7.89 -2.07 -11.97
N SER A 152 -8.79 -2.99 -12.28
CA SER A 152 -10.23 -2.82 -12.00
C SER A 152 -10.63 -3.25 -10.58
N ALA A 153 -9.72 -3.81 -9.80
CA ALA A 153 -9.97 -4.11 -8.38
C ALA A 153 -10.30 -2.81 -7.62
N SER A 154 -11.32 -2.86 -6.77
CA SER A 154 -11.72 -1.70 -5.97
C SER A 154 -10.62 -1.29 -5.01
N ILE A 155 -10.18 -0.05 -5.12
CA ILE A 155 -9.16 0.56 -4.28
C ILE A 155 -9.82 1.68 -3.47
N SER A 156 -9.51 1.72 -2.19
CA SER A 156 -9.95 2.76 -1.25
C SER A 156 -8.74 3.29 -0.48
N PRO A 157 -8.83 4.48 0.15
CA PRO A 157 -7.71 5.07 0.89
C PRO A 157 -7.09 4.15 1.95
N GLY A 158 -7.88 3.31 2.63
CA GLY A 158 -7.39 2.35 3.62
C GLY A 158 -6.54 1.22 3.04
N ASN A 159 -6.65 0.95 1.73
CA ASN A 159 -5.84 -0.05 1.03
C ASN A 159 -4.48 0.50 0.58
N SER A 160 -4.25 1.81 0.68
CA SER A 160 -2.99 2.42 0.26
C SER A 160 -1.80 1.83 1.01
N GLY A 161 -0.80 1.38 0.28
CA GLY A 161 0.35 0.66 0.82
C GLY A 161 0.16 -0.85 0.94
N GLY A 162 -1.05 -1.35 0.77
CA GLY A 162 -1.36 -2.79 0.71
C GLY A 162 -0.85 -3.44 -0.57
N GLY A 163 -1.01 -4.75 -0.66
CA GLY A 163 -0.50 -5.53 -1.78
C GLY A 163 -1.49 -5.70 -2.92
N LEU A 164 -0.98 -5.65 -4.13
CA LEU A 164 -1.63 -6.18 -5.32
C LEU A 164 -0.97 -7.50 -5.68
N PHE A 165 -1.75 -8.57 -5.73
CA PHE A 165 -1.27 -9.92 -5.96
C PHE A 165 -1.82 -10.46 -7.29
N ASN A 166 -1.08 -11.40 -7.89
CA ASN A 166 -1.57 -12.14 -9.06
C ASN A 166 -2.39 -13.38 -8.65
N GLY A 167 -2.86 -14.13 -9.62
CA GLY A 167 -3.67 -15.34 -9.39
C GLY A 167 -2.93 -16.50 -8.72
N GLN A 168 -1.61 -16.43 -8.57
CA GLN A 168 -0.76 -17.38 -7.86
C GLN A 168 -0.42 -16.92 -6.44
N GLY A 169 -0.85 -15.71 -6.04
CA GLY A 169 -0.55 -15.13 -4.73
C GLY A 169 0.81 -14.46 -4.64
N GLU A 170 1.41 -14.12 -5.76
CA GLU A 170 2.67 -13.38 -5.80
C GLU A 170 2.40 -11.87 -5.79
N LEU A 171 3.20 -11.12 -5.04
CA LEU A 171 3.11 -9.67 -4.95
C LEU A 171 3.64 -9.04 -6.24
N ILE A 172 2.76 -8.34 -6.96
CA ILE A 172 3.08 -7.68 -8.23
C ILE A 172 3.06 -6.16 -8.16
N GLY A 173 2.50 -5.60 -7.09
CA GLY A 173 2.46 -4.15 -6.91
C GLY A 173 2.08 -3.73 -5.51
N ILE A 174 2.32 -2.46 -5.23
CA ILE A 174 1.90 -1.79 -3.98
C ILE A 174 0.75 -0.83 -4.34
N VAL A 175 -0.39 -1.03 -3.72
CA VAL A 175 -1.60 -0.26 -3.99
C VAL A 175 -1.37 1.21 -3.62
N ASN A 176 -1.64 2.09 -4.57
CA ASN A 176 -1.57 3.54 -4.38
C ASN A 176 -2.97 4.15 -4.51
N ALA A 177 -3.59 4.46 -3.38
CA ALA A 177 -4.91 5.07 -3.30
C ALA A 177 -4.83 6.56 -2.92
N LYS A 178 -3.89 7.29 -3.52
CA LYS A 178 -3.67 8.70 -3.22
C LYS A 178 -4.74 9.57 -3.88
N SER A 179 -5.44 10.36 -3.08
CA SER A 179 -6.46 11.29 -3.56
C SER A 179 -5.84 12.39 -4.42
N GLY A 180 -6.58 12.82 -5.45
CA GLY A 180 -6.15 13.90 -6.34
C GLY A 180 -5.17 13.48 -7.43
N SER A 181 -5.03 12.19 -7.66
CA SER A 181 -4.28 11.69 -8.83
C SER A 181 -5.04 11.98 -10.13
N THR A 182 -4.32 12.32 -11.17
CA THR A 182 -4.88 12.51 -12.51
C THR A 182 -4.06 11.72 -13.53
N THR A 183 -4.72 11.25 -14.58
CA THR A 183 -4.02 10.67 -15.73
C THR A 183 -3.44 11.80 -16.60
N ASN A 184 -2.50 11.48 -17.50
CA ASN A 184 -1.96 12.45 -18.48
C ASN A 184 -3.04 13.04 -19.40
N THR A 185 -4.22 12.42 -19.47
CA THR A 185 -5.39 12.94 -20.17
C THR A 185 -6.23 13.90 -19.33
N GLY A 186 -5.83 14.15 -18.07
CA GLY A 186 -6.55 15.05 -17.15
C GLY A 186 -7.76 14.40 -16.46
N GLU A 187 -7.95 13.10 -16.63
CA GLU A 187 -9.04 12.38 -15.95
C GLU A 187 -8.70 12.13 -14.49
N ALA A 188 -9.65 12.39 -13.60
CA ALA A 188 -9.49 12.12 -12.17
C ALA A 188 -9.45 10.60 -11.92
N THR A 189 -8.51 10.14 -11.11
CA THR A 189 -8.33 8.72 -10.79
C THR A 189 -9.31 8.18 -9.77
N ASN A 190 -10.25 9.01 -9.33
CA ASN A 190 -11.30 8.59 -8.38
C ASN A 190 -12.53 7.96 -9.07
N ALA A 191 -12.47 7.73 -10.37
CA ALA A 191 -13.54 7.05 -11.09
C ALA A 191 -13.61 5.58 -10.67
N GLU A 192 -14.82 5.08 -10.53
CA GLU A 192 -15.05 3.66 -10.23
C GLU A 192 -14.41 2.76 -11.29
N GLY A 193 -13.69 1.73 -10.87
CA GLY A 193 -12.96 0.83 -11.76
C GLY A 193 -11.57 1.31 -12.19
N LEU A 194 -11.08 2.42 -11.64
CA LEU A 194 -9.71 2.91 -11.85
C LEU A 194 -8.91 2.81 -10.56
N GLY A 195 -8.20 1.70 -10.38
CA GLY A 195 -7.22 1.53 -9.32
C GLY A 195 -5.80 1.53 -9.88
N PHE A 196 -4.85 1.99 -9.08
CA PHE A 196 -3.44 2.05 -9.47
C PHE A 196 -2.55 1.39 -8.43
N ALA A 197 -1.47 0.75 -8.91
CA ALA A 197 -0.45 0.17 -8.05
C ALA A 197 0.95 0.47 -8.60
N ILE A 198 1.88 0.69 -7.66
CA ILE A 198 3.30 0.84 -7.98
C ILE A 198 3.81 -0.55 -8.35
N PRO A 199 4.42 -0.75 -9.54
CA PRO A 199 4.97 -2.06 -9.91
C PRO A 199 5.99 -2.55 -8.87
N ILE A 200 5.95 -3.84 -8.53
CA ILE A 200 6.85 -4.37 -7.49
C ILE A 200 8.32 -4.25 -7.90
N ASN A 201 8.64 -4.37 -9.19
CA ASN A 201 10.02 -4.21 -9.68
C ASN A 201 10.53 -2.77 -9.54
N THR A 202 9.64 -1.79 -9.41
CA THR A 202 10.00 -0.39 -9.09
C THR A 202 10.22 -0.21 -7.59
N ALA A 203 9.46 -0.93 -6.76
CA ALA A 203 9.48 -0.78 -5.30
C ALA A 203 10.65 -1.49 -4.60
N MET A 204 11.25 -2.50 -5.26
CA MET A 204 12.29 -3.38 -4.66
C MET A 204 13.72 -3.03 -5.09
#